data_d8a6adef8a0027d732ae6accb50c3ef2
#
_entry.id   d8a6adef8a0027d732ae6accb50c3ef2
#
_cell.length_a   1.000
_cell.length_b   1.000
_cell.length_c   1.000
_cell.angle_alpha   90.00
_cell.angle_beta   90.00
_cell.angle_gamma   90.00
#
_symmetry.space_group_name_H-M   'P 1'
#
loop_
_entity.id
_entity.type
_entity.pdbx_description
1 polymer ?
#
loop_
_entity_poly.entity_id
_entity_poly.type
_entity_poly.pdbx_seq_one_letter_code
_entity_poly.pdbx_strand_id
1 'polypeptide(L)'
;YDYRPNFFAINQNRKLTKTIGIVVPNLADPYFAEIAHTIETTCIEAGFSTSLFSSHGKKELENEILDKLRSMKPAGVLLAPLGRSSDPHVVEQFCIDVPTVLFDSHIEGVGDAFVGSDNPQFTSLMVEYLCRTGEAPSFFEMETPPNPNARKRRSGYLLAMQTQGHQPNIFKAKGEGWGLEEIGLREGMRFIDSGMFQSKTVLCSNDRLAIGFLAACYRKGLKVGITEGCDIRVAGLDGHPFSSFTCPSLTTVSHDYDAISQRCFKSLLTLMEKGKGNGDRIEKLFEGKLMMRASA
;
A
#
# COMPACT_ATOMS: atom_id res chain seq x y z
N TYR A 1 28.44 20.60 33.52
CA TYR A 1 28.03 21.21 32.24
C TYR A 1 27.51 20.10 31.34
N ASP A 2 26.18 20.04 31.16
CA ASP A 2 25.52 19.10 30.24
C ASP A 2 25.64 19.67 28.83
N TYR A 3 26.82 19.55 28.21
CA TYR A 3 27.08 19.98 26.84
C TYR A 3 26.41 18.97 25.89
N ARG A 4 25.28 19.35 25.28
CA ARG A 4 24.65 18.61 24.19
C ARG A 4 25.16 19.16 22.87
N PRO A 5 25.96 18.40 22.11
CA PRO A 5 26.41 18.83 20.80
C PRO A 5 25.23 19.17 19.90
N ASN A 6 25.26 20.30 19.24
CA ASN A 6 24.24 20.69 18.28
C ASN A 6 24.30 19.74 17.08
N PHE A 7 23.23 18.99 16.82
CA PHE A 7 23.11 18.04 15.71
C PHE A 7 23.45 18.69 14.36
N PHE A 8 23.05 19.93 14.13
CA PHE A 8 23.39 20.67 12.90
C PHE A 8 24.89 20.99 12.82
N ALA A 9 25.53 21.33 13.92
CA ALA A 9 26.97 21.62 13.97
C ALA A 9 27.83 20.37 13.69
N ILE A 10 27.41 19.22 14.20
CA ILE A 10 28.10 17.94 13.92
C ILE A 10 27.99 17.56 12.45
N ASN A 11 26.84 17.83 11.81
CA ASN A 11 26.59 17.44 10.42
C ASN A 11 27.09 18.49 9.41
N GLN A 12 27.40 19.71 9.83
CA GLN A 12 27.83 20.81 8.95
C GLN A 12 29.13 20.49 8.19
N ASN A 13 30.02 19.65 8.77
CA ASN A 13 31.29 19.23 8.16
C ASN A 13 31.21 17.84 7.48
N ARG A 14 30.06 17.17 7.47
CA ARG A 14 29.88 15.89 6.80
C ARG A 14 29.32 16.12 5.40
N LYS A 15 29.85 15.41 4.39
CA LYS A 15 29.30 15.44 3.02
C LYS A 15 27.87 14.92 2.97
N LEU A 16 27.53 13.92 3.84
CA LEU A 16 26.20 13.35 4.01
C LEU A 16 25.93 13.13 5.50
N THR A 17 24.68 13.29 5.91
CA THR A 17 24.23 12.96 7.28
C THR A 17 24.08 11.43 7.41
N LYS A 18 24.00 10.93 8.64
CA LYS A 18 23.57 9.54 8.90
C LYS A 18 22.03 9.43 9.02
N THR A 19 21.31 10.21 8.23
CA THR A 19 19.85 10.27 8.27
C THR A 19 19.27 9.70 6.99
N ILE A 20 18.27 8.83 7.10
CA ILE A 20 17.48 8.33 5.97
C ILE A 20 16.11 9.02 6.00
N GLY A 21 15.73 9.59 4.86
CA GLY A 21 14.38 10.11 4.66
C GLY A 21 13.41 8.98 4.33
N ILE A 22 12.22 9.00 4.93
CA ILE A 22 11.11 8.11 4.60
C ILE A 22 9.93 8.98 4.19
N VAL A 23 9.44 8.82 2.99
CA VAL A 23 8.32 9.62 2.46
C VAL A 23 7.18 8.70 2.07
N VAL A 24 5.99 8.95 2.61
CA VAL A 24 4.79 8.16 2.34
C VAL A 24 3.61 9.04 1.91
N PRO A 25 2.66 8.53 1.12
CA PRO A 25 1.46 9.27 0.71
C PRO A 25 0.57 9.70 1.88
N ASN A 26 0.35 8.83 2.85
CA ASN A 26 -0.51 9.12 3.99
C ASN A 26 -0.11 8.30 5.21
N LEU A 27 0.46 8.96 6.21
CA LEU A 27 0.89 8.30 7.45
C LEU A 27 -0.29 7.80 8.32
N ALA A 28 -1.48 8.35 8.13
CA ALA A 28 -2.67 7.86 8.82
C ALA A 28 -3.27 6.59 8.18
N ASP A 29 -2.78 6.18 7.02
CA ASP A 29 -3.14 4.89 6.43
C ASP A 29 -2.35 3.77 7.11
N PRO A 30 -3.00 2.74 7.67
CA PRO A 30 -2.35 1.68 8.44
C PRO A 30 -1.29 0.89 7.66
N TYR A 31 -1.45 0.73 6.34
CA TYR A 31 -0.42 0.13 5.50
C TYR A 31 0.87 0.97 5.52
N PHE A 32 0.74 2.29 5.28
CA PHE A 32 1.91 3.17 5.27
C PHE A 32 2.49 3.39 6.67
N ALA A 33 1.66 3.34 7.71
CA ALA A 33 2.15 3.39 9.09
C ALA A 33 3.00 2.16 9.43
N GLU A 34 2.53 0.97 9.09
CA GLU A 34 3.22 -0.30 9.36
C GLU A 34 4.53 -0.42 8.57
N ILE A 35 4.50 -0.15 7.26
CA ILE A 35 5.70 -0.24 6.44
C ILE A 35 6.74 0.82 6.85
N ALA A 36 6.33 2.04 7.20
CA ALA A 36 7.22 3.08 7.68
C ALA A 36 7.86 2.70 9.02
N HIS A 37 7.10 2.13 9.95
CA HIS A 37 7.62 1.63 11.23
C HIS A 37 8.65 0.51 11.03
N THR A 38 8.38 -0.46 10.18
CA THR A 38 9.29 -1.58 9.91
C THR A 38 10.58 -1.10 9.21
N ILE A 39 10.46 -0.16 8.26
CA ILE A 39 11.61 0.50 7.63
C ILE A 39 12.43 1.28 8.67
N GLU A 40 11.77 2.08 9.51
CA GLU A 40 12.44 2.85 10.56
C GLU A 40 13.23 1.95 11.50
N THR A 41 12.63 0.86 11.98
CA THR A 41 13.28 -0.14 12.83
C THR A 41 14.52 -0.72 12.15
N THR A 42 14.42 -1.13 10.89
CA THR A 42 15.54 -1.64 10.09
C THR A 42 16.67 -0.61 9.96
N CYS A 43 16.34 0.65 9.75
CA CYS A 43 17.34 1.74 9.64
C CYS A 43 18.04 2.00 10.97
N ILE A 44 17.30 2.03 12.09
CA ILE A 44 17.82 2.27 13.45
C ILE A 44 18.77 1.14 13.85
N GLU A 45 18.41 -0.11 13.62
CA GLU A 45 19.27 -1.28 13.88
C GLU A 45 20.59 -1.23 13.11
N ALA A 46 20.58 -0.64 11.92
CA ALA A 46 21.77 -0.40 11.09
C ALA A 46 22.54 0.89 11.46
N GLY A 47 22.14 1.60 12.52
CA GLY A 47 22.82 2.79 13.03
C GLY A 47 22.53 4.09 12.26
N PHE A 48 21.41 4.17 11.54
CA PHE A 48 20.91 5.38 10.90
C PHE A 48 19.80 6.02 11.73
N SER A 49 19.72 7.35 11.68
CA SER A 49 18.54 8.09 12.13
C SER A 49 17.53 8.17 10.98
N THR A 50 16.26 8.31 11.28
CA THR A 50 15.20 8.46 10.27
C THR A 50 14.51 9.82 10.37
N SER A 51 13.99 10.29 9.26
CA SER A 51 13.09 11.45 9.17
C SER A 51 11.89 11.07 8.32
N LEU A 52 10.71 11.04 8.93
CA LEU A 52 9.47 10.58 8.32
C LEU A 52 8.64 11.77 7.84
N PHE A 53 8.15 11.70 6.60
CA PHE A 53 7.31 12.72 5.95
C PHE A 53 6.07 12.10 5.33
N SER A 54 4.98 12.86 5.31
CA SER A 54 3.73 12.49 4.64
C SER A 54 3.31 13.58 3.67
N SER A 55 3.06 13.21 2.40
CA SER A 55 2.57 14.14 1.37
C SER A 55 1.06 14.35 1.41
N HIS A 56 0.34 13.63 2.29
CA HIS A 56 -1.13 13.65 2.40
C HIS A 56 -1.85 13.43 1.05
N GLY A 57 -1.21 12.72 0.12
CA GLY A 57 -1.72 12.48 -1.23
C GLY A 57 -1.70 13.72 -2.14
N LYS A 58 -0.96 14.78 -1.76
CA LYS A 58 -0.87 16.05 -2.51
C LYS A 58 0.47 16.17 -3.21
N LYS A 59 0.43 16.36 -4.53
CA LYS A 59 1.61 16.50 -5.38
C LYS A 59 2.50 17.69 -4.96
N GLU A 60 1.89 18.82 -4.66
CA GLU A 60 2.58 20.03 -4.25
C GLU A 60 3.40 19.78 -2.97
N LEU A 61 2.80 19.10 -1.99
CA LEU A 61 3.48 18.78 -0.75
C LEU A 61 4.56 17.69 -0.93
N GLU A 62 4.35 16.73 -1.84
CA GLU A 62 5.40 15.77 -2.23
C GLU A 62 6.63 16.51 -2.76
N ASN A 63 6.44 17.47 -3.69
CA ASN A 63 7.52 18.28 -4.25
C ASN A 63 8.24 19.12 -3.18
N GLU A 64 7.50 19.80 -2.29
CA GLU A 64 8.07 20.56 -1.17
C GLU A 64 8.91 19.68 -0.22
N ILE A 65 8.45 18.47 0.07
CA ILE A 65 9.17 17.49 0.90
C ILE A 65 10.48 17.08 0.22
N LEU A 66 10.46 16.82 -1.08
CA LEU A 66 11.67 16.44 -1.84
C LEU A 66 12.70 17.57 -1.84
N ASP A 67 12.29 18.83 -2.04
CA ASP A 67 13.17 20.00 -1.96
C ASP A 67 13.76 20.21 -0.56
N LYS A 68 12.94 20.02 0.49
CA LYS A 68 13.40 20.05 1.87
C LYS A 68 14.44 18.96 2.15
N LEU A 69 14.20 17.74 1.68
CA LEU A 69 15.12 16.61 1.83
C LEU A 69 16.47 16.89 1.14
N ARG A 70 16.48 17.48 -0.08
CA ARG A 70 17.72 17.91 -0.73
C ARG A 70 18.56 18.82 0.19
N SER A 71 17.90 19.78 0.82
CA SER A 71 18.55 20.73 1.73
C SER A 71 19.10 20.07 3.00
N MET A 72 18.45 18.99 3.47
CA MET A 72 18.87 18.22 4.65
C MET A 72 20.07 17.30 4.38
N LYS A 73 20.43 17.03 3.10
CA LYS A 73 21.51 16.15 2.68
C LYS A 73 21.44 14.76 3.35
N PRO A 74 20.33 14.02 3.23
CA PRO A 74 20.22 12.69 3.81
C PRO A 74 21.24 11.73 3.17
N ALA A 75 21.59 10.66 3.87
CA ALA A 75 22.38 9.58 3.30
C ALA A 75 21.65 8.88 2.14
N GLY A 76 20.32 8.81 2.23
CA GLY A 76 19.44 8.32 1.19
C GLY A 76 17.98 8.49 1.56
N VAL A 77 17.09 8.15 0.64
CA VAL A 77 15.64 8.29 0.80
C VAL A 77 14.91 7.03 0.35
N LEU A 78 13.91 6.63 1.12
CA LEU A 78 12.90 5.64 0.75
C LEU A 78 11.61 6.41 0.47
N LEU A 79 11.17 6.39 -0.79
CA LEU A 79 10.05 7.20 -1.29
C LEU A 79 8.94 6.29 -1.81
N ALA A 80 7.74 6.37 -1.21
CA ALA A 80 6.51 5.89 -1.81
C ALA A 80 5.83 7.05 -2.58
N PRO A 81 6.02 7.14 -3.90
CA PRO A 81 5.46 8.25 -4.67
C PRO A 81 3.95 8.11 -4.83
N LEU A 82 3.27 9.21 -5.19
CA LEU A 82 1.85 9.21 -5.52
C LEU A 82 1.53 8.52 -6.87
N GLY A 83 2.54 7.89 -7.47
CA GLY A 83 2.41 7.21 -8.75
C GLY A 83 2.10 8.19 -9.88
N ARG A 84 0.97 8.01 -10.57
CA ARG A 84 0.58 8.91 -11.68
C ARG A 84 0.26 10.34 -11.25
N SER A 85 0.01 10.56 -9.96
CA SER A 85 -0.27 11.89 -9.40
C SER A 85 1.01 12.63 -9.00
N SER A 86 2.17 11.95 -8.91
CA SER A 86 3.46 12.60 -8.72
C SER A 86 3.86 13.41 -9.95
N ASP A 87 4.77 14.36 -9.78
CA ASP A 87 5.49 15.01 -10.88
C ASP A 87 6.69 14.14 -11.27
N PRO A 88 6.66 13.45 -12.44
CA PRO A 88 7.73 12.52 -12.81
C PRO A 88 9.10 13.20 -12.92
N HIS A 89 9.12 14.43 -13.41
CA HIS A 89 10.35 15.19 -13.60
C HIS A 89 10.98 15.59 -12.26
N VAL A 90 10.17 16.06 -11.30
CA VAL A 90 10.66 16.40 -9.95
C VAL A 90 11.20 15.18 -9.23
N VAL A 91 10.49 14.04 -9.31
CA VAL A 91 10.95 12.78 -8.67
C VAL A 91 12.22 12.26 -9.36
N GLU A 92 12.31 12.31 -10.69
CA GLU A 92 13.50 11.92 -11.44
C GLU A 92 14.72 12.74 -11.04
N GLN A 93 14.60 14.07 -11.06
CA GLN A 93 15.67 14.97 -10.63
C GLN A 93 16.08 14.72 -9.17
N PHE A 94 15.12 14.45 -8.29
CA PHE A 94 15.42 14.08 -6.92
C PHE A 94 16.22 12.77 -6.85
N CYS A 95 15.84 11.73 -7.59
CA CYS A 95 16.58 10.47 -7.68
C CYS A 95 17.99 10.65 -8.25
N ILE A 96 18.20 11.62 -9.14
CA ILE A 96 19.53 11.98 -9.63
C ILE A 96 20.36 12.64 -8.53
N ASP A 97 19.80 13.45 -7.66
CA ASP A 97 20.54 14.19 -6.64
C ASP A 97 20.79 13.37 -5.37
N VAL A 98 19.81 12.56 -4.96
CA VAL A 98 19.80 11.81 -3.69
C VAL A 98 19.66 10.31 -3.95
N PRO A 99 20.48 9.40 -3.34
CA PRO A 99 20.26 7.96 -3.40
C PRO A 99 18.83 7.63 -2.94
N THR A 100 18.00 7.12 -3.86
CA THR A 100 16.57 6.93 -3.59
C THR A 100 16.10 5.57 -4.08
N VAL A 101 15.39 4.85 -3.20
CA VAL A 101 14.63 3.65 -3.56
C VAL A 101 13.15 4.02 -3.57
N LEU A 102 12.48 3.79 -4.69
CA LEU A 102 11.03 3.87 -4.76
C LEU A 102 10.44 2.61 -4.15
N PHE A 103 9.38 2.75 -3.35
CA PHE A 103 8.67 1.59 -2.80
C PHE A 103 7.15 1.74 -2.91
N ASP A 104 6.42 0.62 -2.73
CA ASP A 104 4.95 0.50 -2.89
C ASP A 104 4.46 0.87 -4.29
N SER A 105 4.70 2.07 -4.73
CA SER A 105 4.38 2.58 -6.07
C SER A 105 5.65 3.03 -6.79
N HIS A 106 5.62 3.00 -8.11
CA HIS A 106 6.69 3.50 -8.95
C HIS A 106 6.17 4.43 -10.04
N ILE A 107 7.08 5.21 -10.60
CA ILE A 107 6.86 6.01 -11.80
C ILE A 107 7.70 5.35 -12.90
N GLU A 108 7.07 5.07 -14.04
CA GLU A 108 7.72 4.38 -15.15
C GLU A 108 8.96 5.14 -15.63
N GLY A 109 10.08 4.44 -15.75
CA GLY A 109 11.36 5.02 -16.16
C GLY A 109 12.10 5.84 -15.11
N VAL A 110 11.53 6.09 -13.92
CA VAL A 110 12.11 6.93 -12.87
C VAL A 110 12.79 6.08 -11.79
N GLY A 111 13.99 6.50 -11.38
CA GLY A 111 14.76 5.91 -10.28
C GLY A 111 15.48 4.61 -10.62
N ASP A 112 16.56 4.33 -9.90
CA ASP A 112 17.44 3.17 -10.10
C ASP A 112 16.99 1.93 -9.32
N ALA A 113 16.06 2.07 -8.36
CA ALA A 113 15.56 0.96 -7.56
C ALA A 113 14.07 1.11 -7.23
N PHE A 114 13.35 -0.02 -7.35
CA PHE A 114 11.97 -0.15 -6.94
C PHE A 114 11.75 -1.45 -6.16
N VAL A 115 11.03 -1.36 -5.04
CA VAL A 115 10.63 -2.49 -4.21
C VAL A 115 9.14 -2.37 -3.91
N GLY A 116 8.36 -3.40 -4.21
CA GLY A 116 6.91 -3.36 -3.99
C GLY A 116 6.28 -4.72 -3.87
N SER A 117 4.95 -4.74 -3.86
CA SER A 117 4.16 -5.97 -3.86
C SER A 117 3.60 -6.26 -5.25
N ASP A 118 3.50 -7.54 -5.59
CA ASP A 118 2.83 -8.00 -6.81
C ASP A 118 1.31 -7.92 -6.63
N ASN A 119 0.76 -6.71 -6.78
CA ASN A 119 -0.66 -6.46 -6.61
C ASN A 119 -1.57 -7.29 -7.54
N PRO A 120 -1.22 -7.58 -8.81
CA PRO A 120 -1.94 -8.55 -9.63
C PRO A 120 -1.97 -9.95 -9.00
N GLN A 121 -0.84 -10.45 -8.48
CA GLN A 121 -0.76 -11.75 -7.81
C GLN A 121 -1.62 -11.79 -6.53
N PHE A 122 -1.58 -10.74 -5.71
CA PHE A 122 -2.47 -10.61 -4.53
C PHE A 122 -3.93 -10.83 -4.89
N THR A 123 -4.37 -10.16 -5.95
CA THR A 123 -5.78 -10.22 -6.37
C THR A 123 -6.11 -11.56 -7.00
N SER A 124 -5.22 -12.10 -7.84
CA SER A 124 -5.40 -13.42 -8.46
C SER A 124 -5.49 -14.53 -7.42
N LEU A 125 -4.61 -14.51 -6.41
CA LEU A 125 -4.60 -15.46 -5.31
C LEU A 125 -5.94 -15.46 -4.54
N MET A 126 -6.48 -14.26 -4.26
CA MET A 126 -7.77 -14.15 -3.56
C MET A 126 -8.94 -14.59 -4.44
N VAL A 127 -8.97 -14.19 -5.72
CA VAL A 127 -10.03 -14.61 -6.66
C VAL A 127 -10.05 -16.14 -6.81
N GLU A 128 -8.87 -16.76 -7.00
CA GLU A 128 -8.75 -18.22 -7.09
C GLU A 128 -9.27 -18.92 -5.84
N TYR A 129 -8.89 -18.43 -4.66
CA TYR A 129 -9.38 -18.96 -3.38
C TYR A 129 -10.90 -18.86 -3.28
N LEU A 130 -11.47 -17.69 -3.59
CA LEU A 130 -12.91 -17.45 -3.47
C LEU A 130 -13.72 -18.29 -4.46
N CYS A 131 -13.28 -18.43 -5.72
CA CYS A 131 -13.91 -19.29 -6.72
C CYS A 131 -13.86 -20.77 -6.34
N ARG A 132 -12.75 -21.22 -5.76
CA ARG A 132 -12.60 -22.63 -5.34
C ARG A 132 -13.45 -22.99 -4.12
N THR A 133 -13.71 -22.02 -3.24
CA THR A 133 -14.42 -22.26 -1.96
C THR A 133 -15.87 -21.77 -1.97
N GLY A 134 -16.36 -21.20 -3.07
CA GLY A 134 -17.73 -20.69 -3.20
C GLY A 134 -17.99 -20.04 -4.55
N GLU A 135 -18.82 -18.99 -4.55
CA GLU A 135 -19.16 -18.26 -5.76
C GLU A 135 -18.05 -17.29 -6.17
N ALA A 136 -17.91 -17.08 -7.48
CA ALA A 136 -17.00 -16.09 -8.04
C ALA A 136 -17.30 -14.67 -7.49
N PRO A 137 -16.28 -13.92 -7.05
CA PRO A 137 -16.52 -12.67 -6.33
C PRO A 137 -16.92 -11.50 -7.25
N SER A 138 -17.82 -10.65 -6.78
CA SER A 138 -17.96 -9.27 -7.25
C SER A 138 -16.85 -8.41 -6.65
N PHE A 139 -16.28 -7.48 -7.42
CA PHE A 139 -15.19 -6.62 -6.98
C PHE A 139 -15.70 -5.24 -6.55
N PHE A 140 -15.46 -4.87 -5.30
CA PHE A 140 -15.86 -3.60 -4.73
C PHE A 140 -14.65 -2.68 -4.60
N GLU A 141 -14.63 -1.60 -5.38
CA GLU A 141 -13.51 -0.66 -5.43
C GLU A 141 -13.99 0.79 -5.43
N MET A 142 -13.10 1.72 -5.12
CA MET A 142 -13.39 3.14 -5.31
C MET A 142 -13.37 3.52 -6.78
N GLU A 143 -14.27 4.43 -7.18
CA GLU A 143 -14.24 5.05 -8.51
C GLU A 143 -12.98 5.89 -8.70
N THR A 144 -12.60 6.67 -7.69
CA THR A 144 -11.39 7.51 -7.65
C THR A 144 -10.52 7.11 -6.46
N PRO A 145 -9.72 6.04 -6.57
CA PRO A 145 -8.90 5.57 -5.46
C PRO A 145 -7.69 6.49 -5.22
N PRO A 146 -7.37 6.81 -3.94
CA PRO A 146 -6.17 7.56 -3.60
C PRO A 146 -4.88 6.73 -3.74
N ASN A 147 -5.01 5.40 -3.65
CA ASN A 147 -3.88 4.47 -3.77
C ASN A 147 -3.58 4.15 -5.23
N PRO A 148 -2.35 4.38 -5.71
CA PRO A 148 -1.96 4.10 -7.10
C PRO A 148 -2.03 2.60 -7.47
N ASN A 149 -1.95 1.69 -6.49
CA ASN A 149 -2.00 0.24 -6.73
C ASN A 149 -3.42 -0.30 -6.98
N ALA A 150 -4.47 0.47 -6.71
CA ALA A 150 -5.85 0.04 -6.94
C ALA A 150 -6.11 -0.40 -8.40
N ARG A 151 -5.49 0.28 -9.38
CA ARG A 151 -5.60 -0.10 -10.80
C ARG A 151 -4.96 -1.44 -11.11
N LYS A 152 -3.81 -1.74 -10.47
CA LYS A 152 -3.12 -3.03 -10.62
C LYS A 152 -3.97 -4.16 -10.06
N ARG A 153 -4.64 -3.93 -8.92
CA ARG A 153 -5.58 -4.88 -8.30
C ARG A 153 -6.80 -5.14 -9.20
N ARG A 154 -7.36 -4.08 -9.77
CA ARG A 154 -8.45 -4.23 -10.76
C ARG A 154 -8.00 -5.07 -11.96
N SER A 155 -6.84 -4.79 -12.52
CA SER A 155 -6.30 -5.57 -13.65
C SER A 155 -6.09 -7.03 -13.27
N GLY A 156 -5.57 -7.31 -12.06
CA GLY A 156 -5.43 -8.65 -11.52
C GLY A 156 -6.78 -9.36 -11.36
N TYR A 157 -7.81 -8.66 -10.85
CA TYR A 157 -9.16 -9.20 -10.76
C TYR A 157 -9.74 -9.58 -12.12
N LEU A 158 -9.67 -8.68 -13.10
CA LEU A 158 -10.19 -8.93 -14.44
C LEU A 158 -9.52 -10.15 -15.09
N LEU A 159 -8.20 -10.23 -15.00
CA LEU A 159 -7.43 -11.34 -15.56
C LEU A 159 -7.76 -12.65 -14.82
N ALA A 160 -7.82 -12.64 -13.50
CA ALA A 160 -8.13 -13.83 -12.71
C ALA A 160 -9.56 -14.35 -12.98
N MET A 161 -10.56 -13.48 -13.05
CA MET A 161 -11.93 -13.87 -13.42
C MET A 161 -11.99 -14.49 -14.82
N GLN A 162 -11.32 -13.88 -15.79
CA GLN A 162 -11.23 -14.43 -17.15
C GLN A 162 -10.55 -15.80 -17.17
N THR A 163 -9.46 -15.97 -16.43
CA THR A 163 -8.73 -17.25 -16.31
C THR A 163 -9.60 -18.34 -15.69
N GLN A 164 -10.44 -17.97 -14.71
CA GLN A 164 -11.40 -18.89 -14.05
C GLN A 164 -12.70 -19.11 -14.88
N GLY A 165 -12.83 -18.48 -16.04
CA GLY A 165 -14.02 -18.61 -16.90
C GLY A 165 -15.25 -17.86 -16.41
N HIS A 166 -15.09 -16.90 -15.51
CA HIS A 166 -16.18 -16.09 -14.96
C HIS A 166 -16.24 -14.69 -15.57
N GLN A 167 -17.46 -14.14 -15.65
CA GLN A 167 -17.66 -12.75 -16.06
C GLN A 167 -17.33 -11.81 -14.88
N PRO A 168 -16.48 -10.79 -15.09
CA PRO A 168 -16.20 -9.80 -14.05
C PRO A 168 -17.42 -8.96 -13.70
N ASN A 169 -17.62 -8.71 -12.42
CA ASN A 169 -18.64 -7.77 -11.92
C ASN A 169 -17.97 -6.77 -10.98
N ILE A 170 -17.97 -5.48 -11.33
CA ILE A 170 -17.28 -4.41 -10.60
C ILE A 170 -18.25 -3.39 -10.08
N PHE A 171 -18.24 -3.17 -8.76
CA PHE A 171 -18.96 -2.11 -8.09
C PHE A 171 -18.01 -0.95 -7.76
N LYS A 172 -18.37 0.24 -8.25
CA LYS A 172 -17.61 1.46 -8.00
C LYS A 172 -18.25 2.28 -6.89
N ALA A 173 -17.53 2.36 -5.78
CA ALA A 173 -17.90 3.20 -4.66
C ALA A 173 -17.57 4.67 -4.96
N LYS A 174 -18.53 5.55 -4.78
CA LYS A 174 -18.36 7.01 -4.93
C LYS A 174 -17.71 7.58 -3.66
N GLY A 175 -16.70 8.41 -3.87
CA GLY A 175 -15.97 9.07 -2.78
C GLY A 175 -14.55 9.39 -3.19
N GLU A 176 -13.92 10.26 -2.42
CA GLU A 176 -12.54 10.72 -2.63
C GLU A 176 -11.76 10.69 -1.32
N GLY A 177 -10.43 10.71 -1.44
CA GLY A 177 -9.53 10.76 -0.29
C GLY A 177 -9.41 9.45 0.46
N TRP A 178 -8.97 9.53 1.73
CA TRP A 178 -8.48 8.41 2.52
C TRP A 178 -9.49 7.88 3.56
N GLY A 179 -10.73 8.35 3.57
CA GLY A 179 -11.79 7.85 4.48
C GLY A 179 -12.42 6.53 3.99
N LEU A 180 -11.62 5.52 3.73
CA LEU A 180 -12.02 4.29 3.03
C LEU A 180 -13.07 3.48 3.79
N GLU A 181 -13.00 3.43 5.12
CA GLU A 181 -13.97 2.72 5.96
C GLU A 181 -15.36 3.37 5.87
N GLU A 182 -15.42 4.70 5.93
CA GLU A 182 -16.67 5.45 5.81
C GLU A 182 -17.27 5.30 4.41
N ILE A 183 -16.44 5.36 3.37
CA ILE A 183 -16.84 5.13 1.99
C ILE A 183 -17.36 3.70 1.83
N GLY A 184 -16.63 2.71 2.36
CA GLY A 184 -17.03 1.30 2.34
C GLY A 184 -18.36 1.05 3.02
N LEU A 185 -18.62 1.71 4.16
CA LEU A 185 -19.89 1.64 4.86
C LEU A 185 -21.04 2.26 4.05
N ARG A 186 -20.88 3.52 3.63
CA ARG A 186 -21.92 4.27 2.92
C ARG A 186 -22.29 3.61 1.58
N GLU A 187 -21.29 3.34 0.77
CA GLU A 187 -21.47 2.75 -0.54
C GLU A 187 -21.85 1.27 -0.46
N GLY A 188 -21.35 0.55 0.53
CA GLY A 188 -21.76 -0.82 0.83
C GLY A 188 -23.25 -0.91 1.15
N MET A 189 -23.79 -0.02 1.99
CA MET A 189 -25.23 0.07 2.25
C MET A 189 -26.02 0.33 0.96
N ARG A 190 -25.56 1.28 0.13
CA ARG A 190 -26.18 1.58 -1.15
C ARG A 190 -26.23 0.37 -2.09
N PHE A 191 -25.15 -0.41 -2.15
CA PHE A 191 -25.10 -1.64 -2.94
C PHE A 191 -26.05 -2.70 -2.43
N ILE A 192 -26.06 -2.93 -1.13
CA ILE A 192 -26.98 -3.91 -0.51
C ILE A 192 -28.44 -3.53 -0.84
N ASP A 193 -28.80 -2.26 -0.68
CA ASP A 193 -30.16 -1.77 -0.96
C ASP A 193 -30.54 -1.87 -2.44
N SER A 194 -29.59 -1.76 -3.35
CA SER A 194 -29.85 -1.86 -4.79
C SER A 194 -30.15 -3.27 -5.30
N GLY A 195 -29.83 -4.30 -4.50
CA GLY A 195 -29.97 -5.71 -4.90
C GLY A 195 -29.09 -6.12 -6.09
N MET A 196 -28.10 -5.31 -6.46
CA MET A 196 -27.25 -5.54 -7.65
C MET A 196 -26.17 -6.61 -7.45
N PHE A 197 -26.20 -7.35 -6.34
CA PHE A 197 -25.28 -8.46 -6.14
C PHE A 197 -25.60 -9.62 -7.07
N GLN A 198 -24.67 -9.92 -7.98
CA GLN A 198 -24.76 -11.11 -8.84
C GLN A 198 -24.17 -12.34 -8.16
N SER A 199 -23.48 -12.18 -7.04
CA SER A 199 -22.83 -13.22 -6.26
C SER A 199 -22.92 -12.90 -4.79
N LYS A 200 -23.00 -13.96 -3.97
CA LYS A 200 -22.89 -13.87 -2.51
C LYS A 200 -21.47 -13.67 -2.00
N THR A 201 -20.52 -13.38 -2.88
CA THR A 201 -19.12 -13.16 -2.53
C THR A 201 -18.67 -11.79 -3.01
N VAL A 202 -18.10 -10.99 -2.12
CA VAL A 202 -17.56 -9.65 -2.41
C VAL A 202 -16.08 -9.60 -2.04
N LEU A 203 -15.27 -9.27 -3.03
CA LEU A 203 -13.86 -8.93 -2.85
C LEU A 203 -13.70 -7.41 -2.87
N CYS A 204 -13.34 -6.82 -1.75
CA CYS A 204 -13.01 -5.40 -1.66
C CYS A 204 -11.57 -5.16 -2.11
N SER A 205 -11.32 -4.06 -2.83
CA SER A 205 -9.99 -3.73 -3.37
C SER A 205 -8.93 -3.45 -2.31
N ASN A 206 -9.34 -3.25 -1.05
CA ASN A 206 -8.47 -3.19 0.12
C ASN A 206 -9.27 -3.51 1.41
N ASP A 207 -8.54 -3.78 2.50
CA ASP A 207 -9.15 -4.17 3.78
C ASP A 207 -9.95 -3.03 4.43
N ARG A 208 -9.57 -1.77 4.23
CA ARG A 208 -10.28 -0.64 4.82
C ARG A 208 -11.68 -0.49 4.22
N LEU A 209 -11.81 -0.65 2.89
CA LEU A 209 -13.13 -0.76 2.24
C LEU A 209 -13.90 -1.97 2.74
N ALA A 210 -13.22 -3.13 2.93
CA ALA A 210 -13.85 -4.34 3.43
C ALA A 210 -14.37 -4.17 4.87
N ILE A 211 -13.63 -3.50 5.75
CA ILE A 211 -14.07 -3.18 7.11
C ILE A 211 -15.34 -2.31 7.08
N GLY A 212 -15.37 -1.29 6.22
CA GLY A 212 -16.58 -0.48 6.02
C GLY A 212 -17.75 -1.29 5.46
N PHE A 213 -17.48 -2.20 4.53
CA PHE A 213 -18.50 -3.08 3.93
C PHE A 213 -19.04 -4.10 4.96
N LEU A 214 -18.19 -4.65 5.84
CA LEU A 214 -18.64 -5.49 6.96
C LEU A 214 -19.59 -4.73 7.89
N ALA A 215 -19.29 -3.46 8.19
CA ALA A 215 -20.17 -2.62 8.98
C ALA A 215 -21.51 -2.33 8.25
N ALA A 216 -21.48 -2.21 6.92
CA ALA A 216 -22.72 -2.10 6.11
C ALA A 216 -23.56 -3.37 6.20
N CYS A 217 -22.95 -4.55 6.05
CA CYS A 217 -23.62 -5.84 6.20
C CYS A 217 -24.28 -5.95 7.58
N TYR A 218 -23.56 -5.63 8.65
CA TYR A 218 -24.08 -5.64 10.00
C TYR A 218 -25.31 -4.74 10.17
N ARG A 219 -25.24 -3.47 9.67
CA ARG A 219 -26.38 -2.54 9.74
C ARG A 219 -27.60 -2.99 8.94
N LYS A 220 -27.39 -3.78 7.90
CA LYS A 220 -28.45 -4.37 7.07
C LYS A 220 -28.93 -5.74 7.54
N GLY A 221 -28.41 -6.24 8.66
CA GLY A 221 -28.76 -7.53 9.24
C GLY A 221 -28.27 -8.73 8.44
N LEU A 222 -27.29 -8.56 7.53
CA LEU A 222 -26.71 -9.66 6.77
C LEU A 222 -25.66 -10.39 7.61
N LYS A 223 -25.75 -11.72 7.62
CA LYS A 223 -24.77 -12.60 8.25
C LYS A 223 -23.60 -12.83 7.30
N VAL A 224 -22.41 -12.34 7.67
CA VAL A 224 -21.19 -12.53 6.90
C VAL A 224 -20.45 -13.77 7.38
N GLY A 225 -20.00 -14.62 6.46
CA GLY A 225 -19.19 -15.79 6.79
C GLY A 225 -19.26 -16.91 5.77
N ILE A 226 -18.63 -18.05 6.13
CA ILE A 226 -18.50 -19.25 5.29
C ILE A 226 -19.41 -20.41 5.76
N THR A 227 -20.07 -20.28 6.91
CA THR A 227 -20.92 -21.33 7.46
C THR A 227 -22.31 -21.32 6.83
N GLU A 228 -22.98 -22.46 6.90
CA GLU A 228 -24.37 -22.56 6.46
C GLU A 228 -25.26 -21.52 7.20
N GLY A 229 -26.12 -20.83 6.45
CA GLY A 229 -26.96 -19.75 6.97
C GLY A 229 -26.33 -18.38 6.97
N CYS A 230 -25.10 -18.21 6.42
CA CYS A 230 -24.55 -16.90 6.09
C CYS A 230 -25.12 -16.40 4.76
N ASP A 231 -25.35 -15.08 4.69
CA ASP A 231 -25.94 -14.41 3.53
C ASP A 231 -24.91 -14.03 2.49
N ILE A 232 -23.68 -13.66 2.95
CA ILE A 232 -22.64 -13.09 2.11
C ILE A 232 -21.24 -13.41 2.64
N ARG A 233 -20.27 -13.55 1.74
CA ARG A 233 -18.84 -13.64 2.02
C ARG A 233 -18.14 -12.35 1.67
N VAL A 234 -17.22 -11.90 2.50
CA VAL A 234 -16.47 -10.66 2.31
C VAL A 234 -14.98 -10.93 2.47
N ALA A 235 -14.18 -10.53 1.46
CA ALA A 235 -12.73 -10.60 1.50
C ALA A 235 -12.12 -9.24 1.19
N GLY A 236 -10.87 -9.05 1.63
CA GLY A 236 -10.10 -7.84 1.39
C GLY A 236 -8.70 -8.13 0.85
N LEU A 237 -7.90 -7.09 0.74
CA LEU A 237 -6.49 -7.11 0.33
C LEU A 237 -5.75 -6.08 1.20
N ASP A 238 -4.56 -6.35 1.64
CA ASP A 238 -3.52 -5.60 2.35
C ASP A 238 -3.04 -6.27 3.63
N GLY A 239 -3.83 -7.16 4.26
CA GLY A 239 -3.48 -7.72 5.57
C GLY A 239 -3.51 -6.66 6.68
N HIS A 240 -4.51 -5.78 6.64
CA HIS A 240 -4.69 -4.71 7.63
C HIS A 240 -4.57 -5.24 9.07
N PRO A 241 -3.86 -4.55 10.00
CA PRO A 241 -3.67 -5.03 11.37
C PRO A 241 -4.98 -5.39 12.10
N PHE A 242 -6.05 -4.66 11.85
CA PHE A 242 -7.36 -4.94 12.45
C PHE A 242 -8.17 -6.02 11.73
N SER A 243 -7.71 -6.56 10.61
CA SER A 243 -8.47 -7.57 9.86
C SER A 243 -8.74 -8.85 10.65
N SER A 244 -7.87 -9.20 11.61
CA SER A 244 -8.07 -10.33 12.53
C SER A 244 -9.06 -10.06 13.67
N PHE A 245 -9.38 -8.78 13.93
CA PHE A 245 -10.23 -8.34 15.03
C PHE A 245 -11.61 -7.85 14.58
N THR A 246 -11.92 -7.91 13.29
CA THR A 246 -13.28 -7.66 12.79
C THR A 246 -14.22 -8.80 13.18
N CYS A 247 -15.52 -8.55 13.12
CA CYS A 247 -16.56 -9.57 13.38
C CYS A 247 -17.47 -9.70 12.15
N PRO A 248 -17.32 -10.82 11.39
CA PRO A 248 -16.32 -11.88 11.51
C PRO A 248 -14.90 -11.39 11.14
N SER A 249 -13.87 -12.15 11.55
CA SER A 249 -12.47 -11.83 11.18
C SER A 249 -12.28 -11.91 9.68
N LEU A 250 -11.64 -10.87 9.08
CA LEU A 250 -11.57 -10.64 7.64
C LEU A 250 -10.52 -11.53 6.97
N THR A 251 -10.95 -12.31 5.98
CA THR A 251 -10.08 -13.02 5.03
C THR A 251 -9.43 -12.01 4.10
N THR A 252 -8.10 -12.05 3.99
CA THR A 252 -7.33 -11.06 3.23
C THR A 252 -6.05 -11.66 2.65
N VAL A 253 -5.34 -10.91 1.79
CA VAL A 253 -3.97 -11.21 1.38
C VAL A 253 -3.04 -10.18 2.01
N SER A 254 -2.07 -10.65 2.78
CA SER A 254 -1.15 -9.79 3.53
C SER A 254 0.17 -9.55 2.82
N HIS A 255 0.78 -8.40 3.09
CA HIS A 255 2.15 -8.06 2.71
C HIS A 255 3.16 -8.73 3.67
N ASP A 256 4.38 -8.94 3.17
CA ASP A 256 5.55 -9.27 3.99
C ASP A 256 6.33 -7.97 4.26
N TYR A 257 5.91 -7.23 5.29
CA TYR A 257 6.49 -5.93 5.65
C TYR A 257 7.98 -6.03 5.97
N ASP A 258 8.41 -7.09 6.67
CA ASP A 258 9.81 -7.29 7.03
C ASP A 258 10.67 -7.52 5.79
N ALA A 259 10.28 -8.43 4.90
CA ALA A 259 11.02 -8.71 3.69
C ALA A 259 11.08 -7.48 2.74
N ILE A 260 9.99 -6.73 2.62
CA ILE A 260 9.93 -5.48 1.83
C ILE A 260 10.89 -4.45 2.44
N SER A 261 10.83 -4.21 3.75
CA SER A 261 11.64 -3.21 4.46
C SER A 261 13.12 -3.52 4.38
N GLN A 262 13.52 -4.77 4.65
CA GLN A 262 14.91 -5.22 4.52
C GLN A 262 15.42 -5.06 3.09
N ARG A 263 14.58 -5.37 2.09
CA ARG A 263 14.96 -5.21 0.68
C ARG A 263 15.10 -3.75 0.30
N CYS A 264 14.19 -2.87 0.74
CA CYS A 264 14.28 -1.42 0.55
C CYS A 264 15.60 -0.89 1.10
N PHE A 265 15.91 -1.21 2.34
CA PHE A 265 17.14 -0.78 3.01
C PHE A 265 18.40 -1.32 2.32
N LYS A 266 18.45 -2.61 2.00
CA LYS A 266 19.57 -3.22 1.27
C LYS A 266 19.79 -2.59 -0.11
N SER A 267 18.71 -2.30 -0.84
CA SER A 267 18.79 -1.62 -2.12
C SER A 267 19.32 -0.20 -1.97
N LEU A 268 18.89 0.52 -0.92
CA LEU A 268 19.37 1.86 -0.62
C LEU A 268 20.87 1.86 -0.29
N LEU A 269 21.35 0.93 0.53
CA LEU A 269 22.79 0.79 0.81
C LEU A 269 23.59 0.55 -0.47
N THR A 270 23.08 -0.29 -1.38
CA THR A 270 23.74 -0.55 -2.66
C THR A 270 23.87 0.73 -3.51
N LEU A 271 22.83 1.58 -3.55
CA LEU A 271 22.87 2.86 -4.26
C LEU A 271 23.83 3.87 -3.60
N MET A 272 23.91 3.84 -2.26
CA MET A 272 24.85 4.72 -1.51
C MET A 272 26.30 4.34 -1.75
N GLU A 273 26.62 3.04 -1.87
CA GLU A 273 27.98 2.53 -2.04
C GLU A 273 28.49 2.63 -3.50
N LYS A 274 27.65 2.19 -4.45
CA LYS A 274 28.06 2.08 -5.86
C LYS A 274 27.98 3.38 -6.65
N GLY A 275 27.35 4.41 -6.08
CA GLY A 275 26.97 5.57 -6.86
C GLY A 275 25.81 5.24 -7.82
N LYS A 276 25.29 6.27 -8.48
CA LYS A 276 24.10 6.18 -9.30
C LYS A 276 24.46 5.82 -10.75
N GLY A 277 23.52 5.16 -11.45
CA GLY A 277 23.62 4.89 -12.89
C GLY A 277 24.66 3.86 -13.32
N ASN A 278 25.30 3.14 -12.40
CA ASN A 278 26.35 2.15 -12.70
C ASN A 278 25.86 0.68 -12.70
N GLY A 279 24.59 0.43 -13.01
CA GLY A 279 24.07 -0.93 -13.05
C GLY A 279 22.64 -1.01 -13.59
N ASP A 280 22.16 -2.25 -13.76
CA ASP A 280 20.77 -2.51 -14.09
C ASP A 280 19.85 -2.00 -12.96
N ARG A 281 18.68 -1.51 -13.33
CA ARG A 281 17.64 -1.08 -12.38
C ARG A 281 17.30 -2.23 -11.44
N ILE A 282 17.35 -1.95 -10.14
CA ILE A 282 16.94 -2.92 -9.11
C ILE A 282 15.42 -2.92 -9.04
N GLU A 283 14.79 -4.03 -9.42
CA GLU A 283 13.37 -4.20 -9.25
C GLU A 283 13.08 -5.48 -8.47
N LYS A 284 12.24 -5.38 -7.42
CA LYS A 284 11.81 -6.53 -6.64
C LYS A 284 10.34 -6.39 -6.25
N LEU A 285 9.55 -7.38 -6.69
CA LEU A 285 8.16 -7.57 -6.25
C LEU A 285 8.08 -8.73 -5.27
N PHE A 286 7.25 -8.58 -4.25
CA PHE A 286 6.94 -9.60 -3.25
C PHE A 286 5.53 -10.13 -3.45
N GLU A 287 5.38 -11.43 -3.40
CA GLU A 287 4.08 -12.10 -3.43
C GLU A 287 3.34 -11.92 -2.11
N GLY A 288 2.01 -11.94 -2.19
CA GLY A 288 1.12 -11.89 -1.04
C GLY A 288 0.92 -13.25 -0.38
N LYS A 289 0.60 -13.22 0.91
CA LYS A 289 0.24 -14.41 1.67
C LYS A 289 -1.25 -14.40 2.00
N LEU A 290 -1.97 -15.45 1.57
CA LEU A 290 -3.39 -15.60 1.87
C LEU A 290 -3.60 -15.87 3.36
N MET A 291 -4.45 -15.06 3.97
CA MET A 291 -4.87 -15.16 5.37
C MET A 291 -6.34 -15.55 5.41
N MET A 292 -6.60 -16.87 5.40
CA MET A 292 -7.95 -17.42 5.49
C MET A 292 -8.52 -17.21 6.89
N ARG A 293 -9.71 -16.62 6.97
CA ARG A 293 -10.41 -16.33 8.22
C ARG A 293 -11.91 -16.60 8.09
N ALA A 294 -12.73 -16.03 9.00
CA ALA A 294 -14.14 -16.37 9.11
C ALA A 294 -15.05 -15.64 8.10
N SER A 295 -14.62 -14.57 7.46
CA SER A 295 -15.50 -13.76 6.60
C SER A 295 -15.66 -14.28 5.18
N ALA A 296 -14.71 -15.09 4.69
CA ALA A 296 -14.78 -15.68 3.34
C ALA A 296 -13.89 -16.91 3.21
#